data_3c03ecc83697380333d9e1248eda0cc7
#
_entry.id   3c03ecc83697380333d9e1248eda0cc7
#
_cell.length_a   1.000
_cell.length_b   1.000
_cell.length_c   1.000
_cell.angle_alpha   90.00
_cell.angle_beta   90.00
_cell.angle_gamma   90.00
#
_symmetry.space_group_name_H-M   'P 1'
#
loop_
_entity.id
_entity.type
_entity.pdbx_description
1 polymer ?
#
loop_
_entity_poly.entity_id
_entity_poly.type
_entity_poly.pdbx_seq_one_letter_code
_entity_poly.pdbx_strand_id
1 'polypeptide(L)'
;MDKHGQLNRIKENFINSQKVLQAIGDETRQSILLVLMKTECKTGLRVGEITEQTHLSRPAVSHHLKVLRDAGIILMRKEGTKNFYFINIRSKLGLLKNLVMDIDKFMEDFH
;
A
#
# COMPACT_ATOMS: atom_id res chain seq x y z
N MET A 1 27.19 1.24 11.71
CA MET A 1 26.21 1.03 12.79
C MET A 1 26.39 -0.34 13.39
N ASP A 2 26.42 -0.46 14.71
CA ASP A 2 26.60 -1.73 15.40
C ASP A 2 25.31 -2.57 15.38
N LYS A 3 25.41 -3.81 15.88
CA LYS A 3 24.29 -4.76 15.91
C LYS A 3 23.07 -4.18 16.63
N HIS A 4 23.29 -3.57 17.80
CA HIS A 4 22.22 -3.00 18.60
C HIS A 4 21.54 -1.82 17.87
N GLY A 5 22.33 -0.95 17.27
CA GLY A 5 21.82 0.17 16.48
C GLY A 5 21.02 -0.26 15.28
N GLN A 6 21.47 -1.30 14.57
CA GLN A 6 20.74 -1.87 13.43
C GLN A 6 19.40 -2.47 13.87
N LEU A 7 19.37 -3.21 14.99
CA LEU A 7 18.14 -3.79 15.52
C LEU A 7 17.13 -2.72 15.91
N ASN A 8 17.59 -1.64 16.54
CA ASN A 8 16.71 -0.53 16.91
C ASN A 8 16.10 0.14 15.68
N ARG A 9 16.89 0.34 14.63
CA ARG A 9 16.41 0.92 13.38
C ARG A 9 15.37 0.05 12.71
N ILE A 10 15.59 -1.27 12.69
CA ILE A 10 14.63 -2.24 12.16
C ILE A 10 13.33 -2.18 12.96
N LYS A 11 13.41 -2.13 14.29
CA LYS A 11 12.24 -2.01 15.16
C LYS A 11 11.42 -0.76 14.83
N GLU A 12 12.07 0.39 14.67
CA GLU A 12 11.41 1.64 14.29
C GLU A 12 10.74 1.52 12.92
N ASN A 13 11.44 0.88 11.97
CA ASN A 13 10.89 0.68 10.63
C ASN A 13 9.66 -0.22 10.65
N PHE A 14 9.62 -1.25 11.50
CA PHE A 14 8.41 -2.05 11.69
C PHE A 14 7.25 -1.21 12.20
N ILE A 15 7.50 -0.38 13.21
CA ILE A 15 6.48 0.49 13.79
C ILE A 15 5.92 1.45 12.72
N ASN A 16 6.80 2.07 11.95
CA ASN A 16 6.42 3.05 10.95
C ASN A 16 5.71 2.41 9.72
N SER A 17 5.91 1.12 9.51
CA SER A 17 5.39 0.39 8.35
C SER A 17 4.11 -0.39 8.65
N GLN A 18 3.60 -0.36 9.89
CA GLN A 18 2.47 -1.21 10.30
C GLN A 18 1.24 -1.05 9.42
N LYS A 19 0.83 0.18 9.14
CA LYS A 19 -0.36 0.41 8.31
C LYS A 19 -0.18 -0.12 6.89
N VAL A 20 1.00 0.08 6.32
CA VAL A 20 1.33 -0.42 5.00
C VAL A 20 1.33 -1.95 4.98
N LEU A 21 1.98 -2.57 5.97
CA LEU A 21 2.04 -4.03 6.08
C LEU A 21 0.64 -4.64 6.20
N GLN A 22 -0.22 -4.06 7.02
CA GLN A 22 -1.59 -4.52 7.18
C GLN A 22 -2.39 -4.36 5.90
N ALA A 23 -2.25 -3.22 5.23
CA ALA A 23 -3.02 -2.94 4.02
C ALA A 23 -2.65 -3.89 2.87
N ILE A 24 -1.36 -4.15 2.65
CA ILE A 24 -0.92 -5.03 1.56
C ILE A 24 -0.92 -6.51 1.94
N GLY A 25 -1.11 -6.83 3.21
CA GLY A 25 -1.14 -8.21 3.71
C GLY A 25 -2.46 -8.93 3.49
N ASP A 26 -3.39 -8.36 2.76
CA ASP A 26 -4.70 -8.92 2.47
C ASP A 26 -4.83 -9.24 0.98
N GLU A 27 -5.18 -10.48 0.67
CA GLU A 27 -5.23 -10.97 -0.71
C GLU A 27 -6.23 -10.19 -1.57
N THR A 28 -7.38 -9.84 -1.00
CA THR A 28 -8.40 -9.05 -1.70
C THR A 28 -7.88 -7.66 -2.05
N ARG A 29 -7.20 -7.00 -1.12
CA ARG A 29 -6.61 -5.69 -1.38
C ARG A 29 -5.49 -5.77 -2.43
N GLN A 30 -4.72 -6.86 -2.44
CA GLN A 30 -3.73 -7.09 -3.49
C GLN A 30 -4.39 -7.16 -4.87
N SER A 31 -5.54 -7.81 -4.98
CA SER A 31 -6.31 -7.85 -6.23
C SER A 31 -6.74 -6.46 -6.69
N ILE A 32 -7.19 -5.63 -5.76
CA ILE A 32 -7.58 -4.24 -6.06
C ILE A 32 -6.37 -3.43 -6.53
N LEU A 33 -5.23 -3.58 -5.86
CA LEU A 33 -4.00 -2.89 -6.26
C LEU A 33 -3.57 -3.28 -7.67
N LEU A 34 -3.66 -4.56 -8.02
CA LEU A 34 -3.33 -5.03 -9.36
C LEU A 34 -4.24 -4.39 -10.41
N VAL A 35 -5.52 -4.27 -10.12
CA VAL A 35 -6.48 -3.60 -11.01
C VAL A 35 -6.10 -2.13 -11.19
N LEU A 36 -5.78 -1.43 -10.10
CA LEU A 36 -5.38 -0.02 -10.16
C LEU A 36 -4.05 0.17 -10.91
N MET A 37 -3.12 -0.77 -10.80
CA MET A 37 -1.83 -0.70 -11.48
C MET A 37 -1.94 -0.76 -13.00
N LYS A 38 -3.03 -1.32 -13.53
CA LYS A 38 -3.28 -1.38 -14.97
C LYS A 38 -3.68 -0.03 -15.53
N THR A 39 -4.03 0.92 -14.67
CA THR A 39 -4.56 2.23 -15.06
C THR A 39 -3.56 3.31 -14.71
N GLU A 40 -3.43 4.31 -15.57
CA GLU A 40 -2.59 5.47 -15.31
C GLU A 40 -3.19 6.33 -14.19
N CYS A 41 -2.32 6.96 -13.40
CA CYS A 41 -2.73 7.85 -12.31
C CYS A 41 -3.62 9.00 -12.78
N LYS A 42 -3.43 9.45 -14.03
CA LYS A 42 -4.26 10.51 -14.63
C LYS A 42 -5.70 10.10 -14.78
N THR A 43 -5.94 8.83 -15.08
CA THR A 43 -7.27 8.29 -15.33
C THR A 43 -7.93 7.87 -14.03
N GLY A 44 -7.27 7.01 -13.26
CA GLY A 44 -7.87 6.40 -12.08
C GLY A 44 -9.04 5.50 -12.41
N LEU A 45 -9.64 4.91 -11.39
CA LEU A 45 -10.83 4.06 -11.53
C LEU A 45 -11.87 4.44 -10.49
N ARG A 46 -13.14 4.34 -10.90
CA ARG A 46 -14.28 4.51 -10.00
C ARG A 46 -14.59 3.18 -9.31
N VAL A 47 -15.30 3.25 -8.18
CA VAL A 47 -15.72 2.05 -7.43
C VAL A 47 -16.42 1.04 -8.34
N GLY A 48 -17.35 1.50 -9.19
CA GLY A 48 -18.08 0.62 -10.10
C GLY A 48 -17.17 -0.16 -11.06
N GLU A 49 -16.15 0.50 -11.58
CA GLU A 49 -15.18 -0.14 -12.48
C GLU A 49 -14.33 -1.19 -11.74
N ILE A 50 -13.97 -0.90 -10.49
CA ILE A 50 -13.22 -1.83 -9.65
C ILE A 50 -14.08 -3.06 -9.31
N THR A 51 -15.36 -2.85 -8.99
CA THR A 51 -16.28 -3.98 -8.72
C THR A 51 -16.43 -4.90 -9.91
N GLU A 52 -16.54 -4.33 -11.12
CA GLU A 52 -16.63 -5.10 -12.35
C GLU A 52 -15.42 -6.01 -12.56
N GLN A 53 -14.22 -5.50 -12.27
CA GLN A 53 -12.97 -6.24 -12.50
C GLN A 53 -12.64 -7.21 -11.38
N THR A 54 -13.11 -6.97 -10.16
CA THR A 54 -12.79 -7.82 -8.99
C THR A 54 -13.91 -8.75 -8.60
N HIS A 55 -15.13 -8.56 -9.13
CA HIS A 55 -16.33 -9.30 -8.76
C HIS A 55 -16.70 -9.20 -7.27
N LEU A 56 -16.23 -8.15 -6.61
CA LEU A 56 -16.56 -7.85 -5.21
C LEU A 56 -17.77 -6.93 -5.15
N SER A 57 -18.43 -6.91 -3.98
CA SER A 57 -19.52 -5.96 -3.75
C SER A 57 -18.99 -4.53 -3.62
N ARG A 58 -19.83 -3.52 -3.91
CA ARG A 58 -19.44 -2.11 -3.73
C ARG A 58 -19.06 -1.81 -2.28
N PRO A 59 -19.79 -2.26 -1.26
CA PRO A 59 -19.37 -2.02 0.13
C PRO A 59 -18.01 -2.61 0.45
N ALA A 60 -17.69 -3.81 -0.05
CA ALA A 60 -16.40 -4.44 0.16
C ALA A 60 -15.28 -3.63 -0.50
N VAL A 61 -15.45 -3.23 -1.76
CA VAL A 61 -14.49 -2.40 -2.47
C VAL A 61 -14.27 -1.09 -1.74
N SER A 62 -15.34 -0.40 -1.35
CA SER A 62 -15.25 0.87 -0.63
C SER A 62 -14.47 0.73 0.68
N HIS A 63 -14.71 -0.35 1.42
CA HIS A 63 -13.97 -0.64 2.65
C HIS A 63 -12.48 -0.82 2.39
N HIS A 64 -12.13 -1.65 1.41
CA HIS A 64 -10.72 -1.92 1.08
C HIS A 64 -10.01 -0.69 0.54
N LEU A 65 -10.69 0.14 -0.26
CA LEU A 65 -10.13 1.39 -0.75
C LEU A 65 -9.83 2.35 0.41
N LYS A 66 -10.69 2.39 1.42
CA LYS A 66 -10.44 3.22 2.59
C LYS A 66 -9.19 2.77 3.34
N VAL A 67 -9.02 1.45 3.54
CA VAL A 67 -7.83 0.89 4.20
C VAL A 67 -6.57 1.27 3.43
N LEU A 68 -6.59 1.13 2.11
CA LEU A 68 -5.47 1.47 1.25
C LEU A 68 -5.14 2.97 1.26
N ARG A 69 -6.17 3.83 1.28
CA ARG A 69 -5.99 5.28 1.38
C ARG A 69 -5.41 5.68 2.73
N ASP A 70 -5.93 5.12 3.81
CA ASP A 70 -5.46 5.42 5.17
C ASP A 70 -4.00 5.02 5.34
N ALA A 71 -3.54 3.99 4.62
CA ALA A 71 -2.15 3.57 4.60
C ALA A 71 -1.28 4.40 3.64
N GLY A 72 -1.88 5.31 2.86
CA GLY A 72 -1.14 6.17 1.93
C GLY A 72 -0.69 5.49 0.65
N ILE A 73 -1.22 4.28 0.34
CA ILE A 73 -0.83 3.52 -0.85
C ILE A 73 -1.56 4.02 -2.09
N ILE A 74 -2.80 4.45 -1.94
CA ILE A 74 -3.62 5.00 -3.02
C ILE A 74 -4.12 6.39 -2.66
N LEU A 75 -4.49 7.14 -3.69
CA LEU A 75 -5.12 8.46 -3.56
C LEU A 75 -6.46 8.45 -4.28
N MET A 76 -7.26 9.47 -3.97
CA MET A 76 -8.56 9.66 -4.61
C MET A 76 -8.65 11.09 -5.11
N ARG A 77 -9.13 11.24 -6.34
CA ARG A 77 -9.41 12.54 -6.95
C ARG A 77 -10.91 12.65 -7.16
N LYS A 78 -11.46 13.76 -6.71
CA LYS A 78 -12.89 14.04 -6.91
C LYS A 78 -13.07 14.96 -8.12
N GLU A 79 -13.93 14.55 -9.05
CA GLU A 79 -14.34 15.35 -10.20
C GLU A 79 -15.86 15.40 -10.23
N GLY A 80 -16.44 16.56 -9.82
CA GLY A 80 -17.87 16.68 -9.63
C GLY A 80 -18.34 15.73 -8.53
N THR A 81 -19.26 14.82 -8.86
CA THR A 81 -19.76 13.81 -7.93
C THR A 81 -19.01 12.47 -8.04
N LYS A 82 -17.99 12.39 -8.90
CA LYS A 82 -17.28 11.16 -9.21
C LYS A 82 -15.95 11.12 -8.48
N ASN A 83 -15.65 9.95 -7.87
CA ASN A 83 -14.40 9.69 -7.19
C ASN A 83 -13.55 8.73 -8.02
N PHE A 84 -12.33 9.14 -8.32
CA PHE A 84 -11.36 8.33 -9.08
C PHE A 84 -10.21 7.94 -8.19
N TYR A 85 -9.95 6.64 -8.10
CA TYR A 85 -8.89 6.07 -7.26
C TYR A 85 -7.71 5.68 -8.11
N PHE A 86 -6.51 5.91 -7.61
CA PHE A 86 -5.27 5.62 -8.34
C PHE A 86 -4.11 5.38 -7.38
N ILE A 87 -3.07 4.70 -7.87
CA ILE A 87 -1.88 4.41 -7.08
C ILE A 87 -1.15 5.73 -6.77
N ASN A 88 -0.75 5.87 -5.51
CA ASN A 88 0.09 6.98 -5.09
C ASN A 88 1.54 6.64 -5.42
N ILE A 89 2.10 7.27 -6.46
CA ILE A 89 3.47 7.03 -6.93
C ILE A 89 4.49 7.28 -5.81
N ARG A 90 4.21 8.26 -4.93
CA ARG A 90 5.04 8.59 -3.77
C ARG A 90 4.51 7.94 -2.50
N SER A 91 4.04 6.71 -2.61
CA SER A 91 3.41 6.02 -1.49
C SER A 91 4.40 5.67 -0.39
N LYS A 92 3.84 5.34 0.77
CA LYS A 92 4.60 4.84 1.92
C LYS A 92 5.15 3.42 1.71
N LEU A 93 4.98 2.84 0.52
CA LEU A 93 5.65 1.58 0.16
C LEU A 93 7.17 1.70 0.28
N GLY A 94 7.72 2.91 0.15
CA GLY A 94 9.13 3.17 0.40
C GLY A 94 9.58 2.80 1.81
N LEU A 95 8.69 2.93 2.80
CA LEU A 95 8.97 2.50 4.18
C LEU A 95 9.20 1.00 4.24
N LEU A 96 8.38 0.24 3.51
CA LEU A 96 8.51 -1.20 3.44
C LEU A 96 9.80 -1.62 2.76
N LYS A 97 10.17 -0.93 1.69
CA LYS A 97 11.45 -1.17 1.00
C LYS A 97 12.62 -0.98 1.96
N ASN A 98 12.63 0.12 2.73
CA ASN A 98 13.68 0.40 3.70
C ASN A 98 13.73 -0.67 4.79
N LEU A 99 12.58 -1.13 5.28
CA LEU A 99 12.52 -2.20 6.27
C LEU A 99 13.19 -3.47 5.74
N VAL A 100 12.83 -3.89 4.53
CA VAL A 100 13.39 -5.11 3.93
C VAL A 100 14.91 -4.96 3.72
N MET A 101 15.35 -3.81 3.23
CA MET A 101 16.78 -3.54 3.01
C MET A 101 17.56 -3.56 4.32
N ASP A 102 17.01 -2.99 5.38
CA ASP A 102 17.68 -2.96 6.69
C ASP A 102 17.77 -4.36 7.30
N ILE A 103 16.72 -5.19 7.14
CA ILE A 103 16.74 -6.58 7.59
C ILE A 103 17.82 -7.36 6.82
N ASP A 104 17.84 -7.21 5.51
CA ASP A 104 18.79 -7.91 4.63
C ASP A 104 20.24 -7.55 5.01
N LYS A 105 20.52 -6.28 5.21
CA LYS A 105 21.84 -5.83 5.62
C LYS A 105 22.23 -6.37 6.99
N PHE A 106 21.30 -6.39 7.94
CA PHE A 106 21.54 -6.96 9.26
C PHE A 106 21.93 -8.45 9.16
N MET A 107 21.22 -9.19 8.34
CA MET A 107 21.51 -10.61 8.16
C MET A 107 22.90 -10.82 7.52
N GLU A 108 23.28 -9.98 6.56
CA GLU A 108 24.62 -10.01 5.97
C GLU A 108 25.72 -9.71 7.00
N ASP A 109 25.50 -8.70 7.85
CA ASP A 109 26.52 -8.24 8.78
C ASP A 109 26.71 -9.18 9.98
N PHE A 110 25.66 -9.90 10.41
CA PHE A 110 25.67 -10.63 11.68
C PHE A 110 25.29 -12.11 11.57
N HIS A 111 25.11 -12.61 10.37
CA HIS A 111 24.80 -14.03 10.12
C HIS A 111 25.48 -14.57 8.84
#